data_da04adb0b8e433f3216f31bc9fa87856
#
_entry.id   da04adb0b8e433f3216f31bc9fa87856
#
_cell.length_a   1.000
_cell.length_b   1.000
_cell.length_c   1.000
_cell.angle_alpha   90.00
_cell.angle_beta   90.00
_cell.angle_gamma   90.00
#
_symmetry.space_group_name_H-M   'P 1'
#
loop_
_entity.id
_entity.type
_entity.pdbx_description
1 polymer ?
#
loop_
_entity_poly.entity_id
_entity_poly.type
_entity_poly.pdbx_seq_one_letter_code
_entity_poly.pdbx_strand_id
1 'polypeptide(L)'
;MKKIRPEMKRTFLLTTLACLTLFTSLISFSPATDTRLVDDVLSQTNKFRRSKRLPELIIREELNAIAQKHSADMARGRVKFGHGGFAKRNALARKKIIPLYSFAENVACGPVSGKQVVTMWKNSPGHRRNMLGRYKYIGIGIAKDRRGRIFYTQVFGG
;
A
#
# COMPACT_ATOMS: atom_id res chain seq x y z
N MET A 1 25.09 74.64 50.29
CA MET A 1 25.23 74.18 48.92
C MET A 1 24.81 72.72 48.89
N LYS A 2 23.60 72.44 48.40
CA LYS A 2 23.05 71.08 48.33
C LYS A 2 23.26 70.50 46.91
N LYS A 3 24.03 69.41 46.77
CA LYS A 3 24.32 68.79 45.52
C LYS A 3 23.13 67.87 45.15
N ILE A 4 22.44 68.20 44.06
CA ILE A 4 21.37 67.39 43.51
C ILE A 4 21.98 66.30 42.65
N ARG A 5 21.69 65.02 42.97
CA ARG A 5 22.06 63.87 42.15
C ARG A 5 21.00 63.66 41.08
N PRO A 6 21.35 63.40 39.82
CA PRO A 6 20.39 63.06 38.79
C PRO A 6 19.92 61.61 38.92
N GLU A 7 18.61 61.44 38.97
CA GLU A 7 17.92 60.14 38.88
C GLU A 7 18.14 59.51 37.52
N MET A 8 18.77 58.33 37.55
CA MET A 8 18.90 57.47 36.36
C MET A 8 17.57 56.76 36.13
N LYS A 9 16.82 57.18 35.11
CA LYS A 9 15.64 56.46 34.62
C LYS A 9 16.06 55.15 33.99
N ARG A 10 15.77 54.03 34.67
CA ARG A 10 15.92 52.68 34.13
C ARG A 10 14.81 52.46 33.12
N THR A 11 15.14 52.55 31.86
CA THR A 11 14.28 52.11 30.75
C THR A 11 14.25 50.58 30.80
N PHE A 12 13.08 50.04 31.17
CA PHE A 12 12.81 48.59 31.09
C PHE A 12 12.57 48.27 29.60
N LEU A 13 13.58 47.68 28.95
CA LEU A 13 13.46 47.15 27.59
C LEU A 13 12.80 45.78 27.70
N LEU A 14 11.48 45.75 27.47
CA LEU A 14 10.70 44.53 27.31
C LEU A 14 11.09 43.90 25.98
N THR A 15 12.02 42.95 25.98
CA THR A 15 12.28 42.07 24.87
C THR A 15 11.17 41.02 24.83
N THR A 16 10.15 41.27 24.00
CA THR A 16 9.18 40.23 23.63
C THR A 16 9.87 39.21 22.74
N LEU A 17 10.25 38.07 23.33
CA LEU A 17 10.71 36.91 22.62
C LEU A 17 9.52 36.25 21.91
N ALA A 18 9.31 36.64 20.63
CA ALA A 18 8.34 35.95 19.79
C ALA A 18 8.83 34.51 19.51
N CYS A 19 8.31 33.57 20.25
CA CYS A 19 8.44 32.13 19.93
C CYS A 19 7.66 31.87 18.62
N LEU A 20 8.36 31.94 17.49
CA LEU A 20 7.86 31.46 16.21
C LEU A 20 7.91 29.92 16.25
N THR A 21 6.82 29.31 16.74
CA THR A 21 6.62 27.87 16.63
C THR A 21 6.41 27.54 15.16
N LEU A 22 7.48 27.06 14.48
CA LEU A 22 7.37 26.41 13.19
C LEU A 22 6.53 25.14 13.38
N PHE A 23 5.25 25.25 13.06
CA PHE A 23 4.39 24.09 12.86
C PHE A 23 4.85 23.40 11.57
N THR A 24 5.87 22.53 11.66
CA THR A 24 6.19 21.60 10.59
C THR A 24 5.04 20.60 10.55
N SER A 25 4.06 20.86 9.71
CA SER A 25 3.07 19.87 9.33
C SER A 25 3.81 18.67 8.75
N LEU A 26 4.01 17.64 9.56
CA LEU A 26 4.40 16.33 9.08
C LEU A 26 3.23 15.84 8.20
N ILE A 27 3.29 16.19 6.91
CA ILE A 27 2.45 15.56 5.92
C ILE A 27 2.89 14.10 5.94
N SER A 28 2.18 13.29 6.73
CA SER A 28 2.25 11.84 6.64
C SER A 28 1.86 11.49 5.22
N PHE A 29 2.85 11.33 4.35
CA PHE A 29 2.68 10.70 3.06
C PHE A 29 2.35 9.22 3.35
N SER A 30 1.11 8.96 3.77
CA SER A 30 0.52 7.63 3.58
C SER A 30 0.54 7.44 2.06
N PRO A 31 1.24 6.42 1.52
CA PRO A 31 1.14 6.17 0.10
C PRO A 31 -0.33 5.85 -0.17
N ALA A 32 -1.05 6.84 -0.69
CA ALA A 32 -2.40 6.63 -1.18
C ALA A 32 -2.27 5.48 -2.18
N THR A 33 -2.82 4.33 -1.83
CA THR A 33 -3.02 3.24 -2.78
C THR A 33 -3.76 3.87 -3.93
N ASP A 34 -3.17 3.83 -5.13
CA ASP A 34 -3.85 4.37 -6.30
C ASP A 34 -5.09 3.49 -6.53
N THR A 35 -6.23 3.91 -5.98
CA THR A 35 -7.49 3.16 -6.02
C THR A 35 -7.87 2.85 -7.47
N ARG A 36 -7.63 3.78 -8.38
CA ARG A 36 -7.88 3.56 -9.83
C ARG A 36 -7.05 2.42 -10.39
N LEU A 37 -5.81 2.25 -9.94
CA LEU A 37 -4.96 1.16 -10.41
C LEU A 37 -5.37 -0.19 -9.80
N VAL A 38 -5.85 -0.21 -8.56
CA VAL A 38 -6.45 -1.40 -7.94
C VAL A 38 -7.71 -1.81 -8.71
N ASP A 39 -8.59 -0.86 -9.03
CA ASP A 39 -9.82 -1.10 -9.79
C ASP A 39 -9.51 -1.60 -11.21
N ASP A 40 -8.48 -1.05 -11.89
CA ASP A 40 -8.05 -1.52 -13.20
C ASP A 40 -7.54 -2.97 -13.11
N VAL A 41 -6.69 -3.31 -12.13
CA VAL A 41 -6.22 -4.69 -11.93
C VAL A 41 -7.39 -5.65 -11.67
N LEU A 42 -8.35 -5.28 -10.83
CA LEU A 42 -9.55 -6.08 -10.56
C LEU A 42 -10.36 -6.29 -11.84
N SER A 43 -10.68 -5.20 -12.54
CA SER A 43 -11.46 -5.21 -13.78
C SER A 43 -10.83 -6.11 -14.85
N GLN A 44 -9.51 -5.97 -15.08
CA GLN A 44 -8.79 -6.81 -16.07
C GLN A 44 -8.73 -8.28 -15.63
N THR A 45 -8.57 -8.56 -14.35
CA THR A 45 -8.59 -9.92 -13.81
C THR A 45 -9.97 -10.55 -14.01
N ASN A 46 -11.03 -9.84 -13.66
CA ASN A 46 -12.40 -10.32 -13.81
C ASN A 46 -12.80 -10.46 -15.29
N LYS A 47 -12.38 -9.54 -16.16
CA LYS A 47 -12.52 -9.67 -17.60
C LYS A 47 -11.88 -10.98 -18.12
N PHE A 48 -10.69 -11.31 -17.62
CA PHE A 48 -10.02 -12.56 -17.99
C PHE A 48 -10.80 -13.78 -17.47
N ARG A 49 -11.28 -13.77 -16.23
CA ARG A 49 -12.08 -14.86 -15.66
C ARG A 49 -13.39 -15.07 -16.44
N ARG A 50 -14.13 -13.99 -16.74
CA ARG A 50 -15.34 -14.06 -17.59
C ARG A 50 -15.06 -14.70 -18.94
N SER A 51 -13.92 -14.37 -19.59
CA SER A 51 -13.54 -14.99 -20.87
C SER A 51 -13.31 -16.49 -20.78
N LYS A 52 -13.20 -17.02 -19.55
CA LYS A 52 -13.06 -18.45 -19.24
C LYS A 52 -14.31 -19.03 -18.57
N ARG A 53 -15.44 -18.30 -18.60
CA ARG A 53 -16.72 -18.68 -17.97
C ARG A 53 -16.61 -18.93 -16.46
N LEU A 54 -15.70 -18.22 -15.79
CA LEU A 54 -15.52 -18.28 -14.34
C LEU A 54 -16.22 -17.09 -13.67
N PRO A 55 -16.78 -17.28 -12.47
CA PRO A 55 -17.33 -16.17 -11.68
C PRO A 55 -16.30 -15.09 -11.40
N GLU A 56 -16.76 -13.85 -11.28
CA GLU A 56 -15.92 -12.74 -10.87
C GLU A 56 -15.48 -12.89 -9.42
N LEU A 57 -14.29 -12.35 -9.15
CA LEU A 57 -13.76 -12.25 -7.80
C LEU A 57 -14.26 -10.97 -7.15
N ILE A 58 -14.51 -11.04 -5.85
CA ILE A 58 -15.01 -9.96 -5.02
C ILE A 58 -13.86 -9.48 -4.13
N ILE A 59 -13.63 -8.18 -4.07
CA ILE A 59 -12.66 -7.59 -3.13
C ILE A 59 -13.04 -7.93 -1.69
N ARG A 60 -12.02 -8.30 -0.92
CA ARG A 60 -12.10 -8.41 0.54
C ARG A 60 -11.01 -7.54 1.16
N GLU A 61 -11.43 -6.63 2.02
CA GLU A 61 -10.51 -5.65 2.62
C GLU A 61 -9.41 -6.32 3.47
N GLU A 62 -9.72 -7.45 4.10
CA GLU A 62 -8.74 -8.22 4.84
C GLU A 62 -7.63 -8.77 3.93
N LEU A 63 -8.00 -9.14 2.70
CA LEU A 63 -7.03 -9.58 1.67
C LEU A 63 -6.30 -8.38 1.06
N ASN A 64 -6.99 -7.24 0.84
CA ASN A 64 -6.33 -6.00 0.41
C ASN A 64 -5.23 -5.60 1.39
N ALA A 65 -5.52 -5.60 2.69
CA ALA A 65 -4.54 -5.24 3.71
C ALA A 65 -3.30 -6.17 3.70
N ILE A 66 -3.52 -7.48 3.51
CA ILE A 66 -2.44 -8.48 3.38
C ILE A 66 -1.59 -8.21 2.13
N ALA A 67 -2.24 -8.02 0.98
CA ALA A 67 -1.58 -7.74 -0.29
C ALA A 67 -0.83 -6.41 -0.26
N GLN A 68 -1.45 -5.36 0.27
CA GLN A 68 -0.88 -4.02 0.38
C GLN A 68 0.37 -4.01 1.24
N LYS A 69 0.32 -4.68 2.39
CA LYS A 69 1.49 -4.81 3.26
C LYS A 69 2.66 -5.49 2.52
N HIS A 70 2.40 -6.56 1.78
CA HIS A 70 3.45 -7.28 1.06
C HIS A 70 4.05 -6.42 -0.06
N SER A 71 3.23 -5.75 -0.88
CA SER A 71 3.72 -4.82 -1.91
C SER A 71 4.54 -3.68 -1.31
N ALA A 72 4.09 -3.10 -0.18
CA ALA A 72 4.82 -2.04 0.51
C ALA A 72 6.16 -2.54 1.11
N ASP A 73 6.21 -3.75 1.63
CA ASP A 73 7.44 -4.33 2.17
C ASP A 73 8.46 -4.61 1.05
N MET A 74 8.02 -5.09 -0.12
CA MET A 74 8.87 -5.24 -1.30
C MET A 74 9.37 -3.89 -1.82
N ALA A 75 8.50 -2.90 -1.96
CA ALA A 75 8.85 -1.56 -2.45
C ALA A 75 9.84 -0.84 -1.53
N ARG A 76 9.76 -1.08 -0.21
CA ARG A 76 10.69 -0.52 0.79
C ARG A 76 11.97 -1.36 0.97
N GLY A 77 12.11 -2.47 0.25
CA GLY A 77 13.25 -3.38 0.39
C GLY A 77 13.29 -4.15 1.73
N ARG A 78 12.19 -4.19 2.49
CA ARG A 78 12.09 -4.95 3.75
C ARG A 78 12.06 -6.45 3.50
N VAL A 79 11.55 -6.87 2.36
CA VAL A 79 11.57 -8.24 1.85
C VAL A 79 12.06 -8.23 0.41
N LYS A 80 12.70 -9.32 -0.03
CA LYS A 80 13.08 -9.50 -1.44
C LYS A 80 11.80 -9.62 -2.30
N PHE A 81 11.89 -9.16 -3.55
CA PHE A 81 10.82 -9.38 -4.54
C PHE A 81 10.53 -10.88 -4.68
N GLY A 82 9.25 -11.26 -4.57
CA GLY A 82 8.79 -12.63 -4.67
C GLY A 82 7.82 -13.02 -3.56
N HIS A 83 7.71 -14.30 -3.27
CA HIS A 83 6.73 -14.89 -2.37
C HIS A 83 7.22 -15.11 -0.93
N GLY A 84 8.33 -14.49 -0.52
CA GLY A 84 8.84 -14.59 0.84
C GLY A 84 7.76 -14.28 1.89
N GLY A 85 7.57 -15.18 2.87
CA GLY A 85 6.53 -15.05 3.90
C GLY A 85 5.11 -15.47 3.45
N PHE A 86 4.95 -16.15 2.32
CA PHE A 86 3.66 -16.66 1.83
C PHE A 86 2.87 -17.43 2.90
N ALA A 87 3.51 -18.37 3.61
CA ALA A 87 2.85 -19.17 4.65
C ALA A 87 2.24 -18.28 5.77
N LYS A 88 2.95 -17.22 6.18
CA LYS A 88 2.43 -16.27 7.19
C LYS A 88 1.23 -15.50 6.67
N ARG A 89 1.24 -15.07 5.39
CA ARG A 89 0.10 -14.37 4.77
C ARG A 89 -1.11 -15.28 4.62
N ASN A 90 -0.90 -16.53 4.21
CA ASN A 90 -1.96 -17.55 4.15
C ASN A 90 -2.58 -17.79 5.53
N ALA A 91 -1.76 -18.02 6.57
CA ALA A 91 -2.26 -18.21 7.95
C ALA A 91 -3.06 -17.00 8.43
N LEU A 92 -2.58 -15.77 8.14
CA LEU A 92 -3.30 -14.55 8.49
C LEU A 92 -4.63 -14.42 7.75
N ALA A 93 -4.68 -14.76 6.47
CA ALA A 93 -5.91 -14.76 5.69
C ALA A 93 -6.94 -15.73 6.27
N ARG A 94 -6.52 -16.97 6.61
CA ARG A 94 -7.38 -17.98 7.24
C ARG A 94 -7.89 -17.55 8.62
N LYS A 95 -7.10 -16.79 9.37
CA LYS A 95 -7.54 -16.25 10.67
C LYS A 95 -8.60 -15.16 10.51
N LYS A 96 -8.52 -14.37 9.43
CA LYS A 96 -9.41 -13.21 9.21
C LYS A 96 -10.68 -13.55 8.43
N ILE A 97 -10.66 -14.59 7.63
CA ILE A 97 -11.78 -15.02 6.77
C ILE A 97 -12.10 -16.47 7.09
N ILE A 98 -13.25 -16.73 7.65
CA ILE A 98 -13.69 -18.07 8.06
C ILE A 98 -15.03 -18.38 7.39
N PRO A 99 -15.13 -19.51 6.66
CA PRO A 99 -14.06 -20.42 6.28
C PRO A 99 -13.23 -19.90 5.08
N LEU A 100 -11.94 -20.20 5.06
CA LEU A 100 -11.06 -19.98 3.91
C LEU A 100 -10.32 -21.29 3.62
N TYR A 101 -10.70 -21.98 2.56
CA TYR A 101 -10.16 -23.31 2.21
C TYR A 101 -8.95 -23.24 1.30
N SER A 102 -8.87 -22.20 0.47
CA SER A 102 -7.82 -22.04 -0.53
C SER A 102 -7.22 -20.63 -0.49
N PHE A 103 -5.94 -20.53 -0.80
CA PHE A 103 -5.20 -19.27 -0.88
C PHE A 103 -4.12 -19.37 -1.95
N ALA A 104 -3.98 -18.33 -2.77
CA ALA A 104 -2.90 -18.20 -3.74
C ALA A 104 -2.42 -16.77 -3.84
N GLU A 105 -1.26 -16.57 -4.46
CA GLU A 105 -0.64 -15.26 -4.58
C GLU A 105 0.04 -15.09 -5.93
N ASN A 106 -0.13 -13.91 -6.54
CA ASN A 106 0.67 -13.43 -7.65
C ASN A 106 1.41 -12.17 -7.22
N VAL A 107 2.66 -12.03 -7.66
CA VAL A 107 3.45 -10.81 -7.49
C VAL A 107 4.01 -10.33 -8.84
N ALA A 108 4.18 -9.02 -8.97
CA ALA A 108 4.80 -8.41 -10.14
C ALA A 108 5.54 -7.12 -9.76
N CYS A 109 6.47 -6.72 -10.62
CA CYS A 109 7.17 -5.44 -10.50
C CYS A 109 7.39 -4.86 -11.89
N GLY A 110 7.14 -3.55 -12.05
CA GLY A 110 7.46 -2.79 -13.25
C GLY A 110 6.28 -2.28 -14.08
N PRO A 111 5.22 -3.10 -14.39
CA PRO A 111 4.10 -2.61 -15.18
C PRO A 111 3.49 -1.31 -14.62
N VAL A 112 2.96 -0.45 -15.50
CA VAL A 112 2.40 0.85 -15.10
C VAL A 112 0.87 0.91 -15.16
N SER A 113 0.22 -0.18 -15.61
CA SER A 113 -1.24 -0.28 -15.65
C SER A 113 -1.74 -1.68 -15.27
N GLY A 114 -2.99 -1.78 -14.85
CA GLY A 114 -3.65 -3.06 -14.57
C GLY A 114 -3.70 -3.97 -15.80
N LYS A 115 -3.94 -3.40 -16.97
CA LYS A 115 -3.89 -4.15 -18.23
C LYS A 115 -2.52 -4.81 -18.47
N GLN A 116 -1.43 -4.07 -18.23
CA GLN A 116 -0.08 -4.59 -18.44
C GLN A 116 0.25 -5.69 -17.44
N VAL A 117 0.01 -5.47 -16.16
CA VAL A 117 0.33 -6.46 -15.12
C VAL A 117 -0.50 -7.73 -15.26
N VAL A 118 -1.79 -7.61 -15.55
CA VAL A 118 -2.66 -8.78 -15.77
C VAL A 118 -2.25 -9.51 -17.04
N THR A 119 -1.85 -8.82 -18.11
CA THR A 119 -1.32 -9.46 -19.32
C THR A 119 -0.03 -10.24 -19.01
N MET A 120 0.88 -9.68 -18.23
CA MET A 120 2.08 -10.37 -17.79
C MET A 120 1.75 -11.64 -16.99
N TRP A 121 0.81 -11.57 -16.05
CA TRP A 121 0.36 -12.76 -15.31
C TRP A 121 -0.36 -13.78 -16.17
N LYS A 122 -1.15 -13.36 -17.19
CA LYS A 122 -1.78 -14.27 -18.15
C LYS A 122 -0.77 -15.10 -18.95
N ASN A 123 0.38 -14.51 -19.26
CA ASN A 123 1.43 -15.14 -20.05
C ASN A 123 2.35 -16.05 -19.20
N SER A 124 2.24 -16.02 -17.89
CA SER A 124 2.96 -16.90 -16.97
C SER A 124 2.08 -18.07 -16.51
N PRO A 125 2.42 -19.32 -16.79
CA PRO A 125 1.56 -20.47 -16.46
C PRO A 125 1.17 -20.55 -14.99
N GLY A 126 2.09 -20.24 -14.04
CA GLY A 126 1.82 -20.26 -12.62
C GLY A 126 0.84 -19.17 -12.19
N HIS A 127 1.11 -17.91 -12.58
CA HIS A 127 0.25 -16.78 -12.27
C HIS A 127 -1.14 -16.93 -12.92
N ARG A 128 -1.19 -17.43 -14.16
CA ARG A 128 -2.43 -17.70 -14.87
C ARG A 128 -3.29 -18.73 -14.14
N ARG A 129 -2.69 -19.84 -13.64
CA ARG A 129 -3.42 -20.83 -12.83
C ARG A 129 -4.04 -20.19 -11.59
N ASN A 130 -3.30 -19.33 -10.91
CA ASN A 130 -3.83 -18.61 -9.75
C ASN A 130 -5.03 -17.75 -10.11
N MET A 131 -4.97 -16.97 -11.19
CA MET A 131 -6.12 -16.14 -11.60
C MET A 131 -7.35 -16.96 -12.02
N LEU A 132 -7.18 -18.20 -12.45
CA LEU A 132 -8.27 -19.09 -12.91
C LEU A 132 -8.68 -20.12 -11.85
N GLY A 133 -8.13 -20.05 -10.65
CA GLY A 133 -8.45 -20.96 -9.56
C GLY A 133 -9.88 -20.78 -9.03
N ARG A 134 -10.35 -21.74 -8.23
CA ARG A 134 -11.66 -21.72 -7.58
C ARG A 134 -11.60 -20.84 -6.32
N TYR A 135 -11.65 -19.56 -6.52
CA TYR A 135 -11.68 -18.55 -5.47
C TYR A 135 -12.95 -17.70 -5.60
N LYS A 136 -13.38 -17.14 -4.48
CA LYS A 136 -14.46 -16.17 -4.40
C LYS A 136 -13.93 -14.75 -4.20
N TYR A 137 -12.85 -14.63 -3.45
CA TYR A 137 -12.31 -13.35 -2.99
C TYR A 137 -10.94 -13.05 -3.57
N ILE A 138 -10.66 -11.76 -3.68
CA ILE A 138 -9.36 -11.23 -4.08
C ILE A 138 -8.97 -10.06 -3.18
N GLY A 139 -7.68 -9.94 -2.91
CA GLY A 139 -7.06 -8.71 -2.40
C GLY A 139 -5.98 -8.24 -3.35
N ILE A 140 -5.87 -6.94 -3.52
CA ILE A 140 -4.90 -6.30 -4.40
C ILE A 140 -4.12 -5.26 -3.61
N GLY A 141 -2.81 -5.36 -3.64
CA GLY A 141 -1.90 -4.40 -3.02
C GLY A 141 -0.93 -3.83 -4.04
N ILE A 142 -0.71 -2.52 -3.99
CA ILE A 142 0.15 -1.80 -4.92
C ILE A 142 0.99 -0.80 -4.14
N ALA A 143 2.30 -0.77 -4.42
CA ALA A 143 3.21 0.20 -3.82
C ALA A 143 4.30 0.62 -4.81
N LYS A 144 4.79 1.85 -4.66
CA LYS A 144 5.92 2.38 -5.44
C LYS A 144 7.16 2.47 -4.56
N ASP A 145 8.31 2.11 -5.13
CA ASP A 145 9.59 2.40 -4.48
C ASP A 145 10.04 3.86 -4.75
N ARG A 146 11.18 4.24 -4.17
CA ARG A 146 11.76 5.58 -4.35
C ARG A 146 12.15 5.90 -5.79
N ARG A 147 12.30 4.88 -6.65
CA ARG A 147 12.63 5.02 -8.08
C ARG A 147 11.39 5.00 -8.97
N GLY A 148 10.19 5.00 -8.37
CA GLY A 148 8.91 4.96 -9.09
C GLY A 148 8.53 3.58 -9.62
N ARG A 149 9.27 2.50 -9.34
CA ARG A 149 8.89 1.15 -9.76
C ARG A 149 7.69 0.69 -8.95
N ILE A 150 6.72 0.11 -9.62
CA ILE A 150 5.47 -0.33 -9.01
C ILE A 150 5.55 -1.81 -8.69
N PHE A 151 5.22 -2.15 -7.45
CA PHE A 151 5.13 -3.52 -6.95
C PHE A 151 3.67 -3.88 -6.74
N TYR A 152 3.30 -5.05 -7.21
CA TYR A 152 1.95 -5.58 -7.16
C TYR A 152 1.90 -6.88 -6.39
N THR A 153 0.84 -7.07 -5.64
CA THR A 153 0.46 -8.35 -5.04
C THR A 153 -1.02 -8.58 -5.27
N GLN A 154 -1.39 -9.71 -5.86
CA GLN A 154 -2.74 -10.25 -5.80
C GLN A 154 -2.73 -11.43 -4.82
N VAL A 155 -3.68 -11.48 -3.91
CA VAL A 155 -3.99 -12.67 -3.11
C VAL A 155 -5.40 -13.12 -3.39
N PHE A 156 -5.58 -14.41 -3.50
CA PHE A 156 -6.85 -15.06 -3.81
C PHE A 156 -7.28 -15.91 -2.62
N GLY A 157 -8.61 -15.98 -2.37
CA GLY A 157 -9.16 -16.75 -1.27
C GLY A 157 -10.55 -17.32 -1.59
N GLY A 158 -10.82 -18.55 -1.10
CA GLY A 158 -12.11 -19.21 -1.27
C GLY A 158 -12.24 -20.46 -0.41
#